data_810c142f09ff120cb306cc9545cc4d57
#
_entry.id   810c142f09ff120cb306cc9545cc4d57
#
_cell.length_a   1.000
_cell.length_b   1.000
_cell.length_c   1.000
_cell.angle_alpha   90.00
_cell.angle_beta   90.00
_cell.angle_gamma   90.00
#
_symmetry.space_group_name_H-M   'P 1'
#
loop_
_entity.id
_entity.type
_entity.pdbx_description
1 polymer ?
#
loop_
_entity_poly.entity_id
_entity_poly.type
_entity_poly.pdbx_seq_one_letter_code
_entity_poly.pdbx_strand_id
1 'polypeptide(L)'
;ARRAYDDPRFKLFNALREDRFEAFLSVPITHRGTVIGVINVQHRRPHRYPAAQVRLLETVGTQIGGLLEIVRLVSETQALKDALETRKLISRAKALLMKAHGMDEAAAHHLLLKKSMDKRKSLREVAEAVILASEVV
;
A
#
# COMPACT_ATOMS: atom_id res chain seq x y z
N ALA A 1 14.51 -27.28 18.48
CA ALA A 1 15.70 -26.78 19.24
C ALA A 1 15.22 -26.07 20.51
N ARG A 2 15.94 -26.18 21.60
CA ARG A 2 15.64 -25.41 22.85
C ARG A 2 16.09 -23.94 22.71
N ARG A 3 17.04 -23.67 21.84
CA ARG A 3 17.55 -22.34 21.52
C ARG A 3 17.52 -22.17 20.00
N ALA A 4 17.15 -21.00 19.53
CA ALA A 4 17.14 -20.71 18.10
C ALA A 4 18.52 -20.86 17.46
N TYR A 5 19.58 -20.51 18.19
CA TYR A 5 20.97 -20.61 17.74
C TYR A 5 21.46 -22.06 17.48
N ASP A 6 20.78 -23.05 18.05
CA ASP A 6 21.09 -24.47 17.87
C ASP A 6 20.39 -25.04 16.61
N ASP A 7 19.57 -24.26 15.92
CA ASP A 7 18.85 -24.68 14.72
C ASP A 7 19.66 -24.26 13.47
N PRO A 8 20.09 -25.22 12.60
CA PRO A 8 20.91 -24.93 11.42
C PRO A 8 20.21 -24.03 10.38
N ARG A 9 18.88 -23.87 10.48
CA ARG A 9 18.12 -22.99 9.60
C ARG A 9 18.14 -21.54 10.08
N PHE A 10 18.51 -21.30 11.33
CA PHE A 10 18.57 -19.98 11.91
C PHE A 10 19.83 -19.23 11.43
N LYS A 11 19.63 -18.07 10.83
CA LYS A 11 20.73 -17.18 10.41
C LYS A 11 20.71 -15.94 11.31
N LEU A 12 21.80 -15.75 12.04
CA LEU A 12 22.01 -14.54 12.83
C LEU A 12 22.50 -13.39 11.95
N PHE A 13 21.82 -12.25 12.02
CA PHE A 13 22.26 -11.01 11.39
C PHE A 13 22.67 -10.03 12.48
N ASN A 14 23.98 -9.79 12.64
CA ASN A 14 24.53 -8.95 13.71
C ASN A 14 24.04 -7.48 13.72
N ALA A 15 23.43 -7.03 12.62
CA ALA A 15 22.84 -5.69 12.52
C ALA A 15 21.41 -5.59 13.08
N LEU A 16 20.77 -6.71 13.40
CA LEU A 16 19.41 -6.75 13.90
C LEU A 16 19.41 -6.96 15.42
N ARG A 17 18.44 -6.34 16.11
CA ARG A 17 18.28 -6.52 17.59
C ARG A 17 17.73 -7.90 17.98
N GLU A 18 17.64 -8.82 17.03
CA GLU A 18 17.14 -10.19 17.18
C GLU A 18 18.10 -11.10 17.94
N ASP A 19 19.37 -10.70 18.07
CA ASP A 19 20.38 -11.38 18.88
C ASP A 19 20.03 -11.52 20.38
N ARG A 20 18.99 -10.77 20.83
CA ARG A 20 18.51 -10.83 22.22
C ARG A 20 17.41 -11.87 22.48
N PHE A 21 16.97 -12.58 21.43
CA PHE A 21 15.91 -13.57 21.55
C PHE A 21 16.46 -14.97 21.37
N GLU A 22 16.09 -15.90 22.29
CA GLU A 22 16.58 -17.27 22.30
C GLU A 22 15.59 -18.28 21.72
N ALA A 23 14.31 -17.92 21.56
CA ALA A 23 13.32 -18.76 20.96
C ALA A 23 12.49 -17.98 19.93
N PHE A 24 12.19 -18.63 18.79
CA PHE A 24 11.43 -18.07 17.68
C PHE A 24 10.36 -19.07 17.25
N LEU A 25 9.21 -18.54 16.89
CA LEU A 25 8.15 -19.25 16.21
C LEU A 25 7.68 -18.38 15.05
N SER A 26 7.67 -18.93 13.83
CA SER A 26 7.12 -18.28 12.67
C SER A 26 5.96 -19.11 12.14
N VAL A 27 4.80 -18.50 11.99
CA VAL A 27 3.63 -19.13 11.39
C VAL A 27 3.18 -18.35 10.17
N PRO A 28 2.71 -19.01 9.10
CA PRO A 28 2.29 -18.32 7.90
C PRO A 28 0.96 -17.57 8.10
N ILE A 29 0.85 -16.42 7.47
CA ILE A 29 -0.43 -15.76 7.19
C ILE A 29 -0.87 -16.26 5.83
N THR A 30 -2.00 -16.97 5.80
CA THR A 30 -2.49 -17.60 4.56
C THR A 30 -3.83 -17.05 4.13
N HIS A 31 -4.02 -16.92 2.82
CA HIS A 31 -5.31 -16.63 2.20
C HIS A 31 -5.50 -17.54 0.99
N ARG A 32 -6.61 -18.29 0.94
CA ARG A 32 -6.94 -19.24 -0.14
C ARG A 32 -5.78 -20.17 -0.52
N GLY A 33 -5.07 -20.69 0.50
CA GLY A 33 -3.94 -21.59 0.31
C GLY A 33 -2.62 -20.95 -0.09
N THR A 34 -2.59 -19.63 -0.26
CA THR A 34 -1.36 -18.88 -0.58
C THR A 34 -0.82 -18.20 0.66
N VAL A 35 0.49 -18.27 0.88
CA VAL A 35 1.17 -17.54 1.96
C VAL A 35 1.38 -16.10 1.51
N ILE A 36 0.83 -15.16 2.28
CA ILE A 36 0.90 -13.71 2.00
C ILE A 36 1.72 -12.95 3.04
N GLY A 37 2.16 -13.63 4.10
CA GLY A 37 2.98 -13.05 5.15
C GLY A 37 3.34 -14.07 6.21
N VAL A 38 3.97 -13.61 7.26
CA VAL A 38 4.34 -14.44 8.42
C VAL A 38 4.08 -13.69 9.73
N ILE A 39 3.70 -14.44 10.76
CA ILE A 39 3.66 -13.96 12.15
C ILE A 39 4.90 -14.50 12.83
N ASN A 40 5.75 -13.63 13.35
CA ASN A 40 6.92 -13.98 14.13
C ASN A 40 6.65 -13.74 15.62
N VAL A 41 6.84 -14.77 16.45
CA VAL A 41 6.78 -14.69 17.90
C VAL A 41 8.17 -14.99 18.46
N GLN A 42 8.64 -14.12 19.33
CA GLN A 42 10.00 -14.18 19.86
C GLN A 42 9.97 -14.22 21.39
N HIS A 43 10.88 -14.97 21.99
CA HIS A 43 11.04 -15.03 23.44
C HIS A 43 12.49 -14.84 23.85
N ARG A 44 12.75 -14.01 24.88
CA ARG A 44 14.11 -13.66 25.34
C ARG A 44 14.81 -14.77 26.13
N ARG A 45 14.08 -15.81 26.50
CA ARG A 45 14.62 -16.99 27.21
C ARG A 45 14.37 -18.22 26.38
N PRO A 46 15.09 -19.32 26.59
CA PRO A 46 14.77 -20.58 25.97
C PRO A 46 13.30 -20.93 26.21
N HIS A 47 12.54 -21.14 25.16
CA HIS A 47 11.12 -21.41 25.21
C HIS A 47 10.74 -22.48 24.19
N ARG A 48 9.87 -23.39 24.59
CA ARG A 48 9.26 -24.38 23.69
C ARG A 48 7.81 -24.04 23.48
N TYR A 49 7.44 -23.81 22.25
CA TYR A 49 6.04 -23.53 21.89
C TYR A 49 5.26 -24.85 21.85
N PRO A 50 4.24 -25.07 22.71
CA PRO A 50 3.37 -26.23 22.65
C PRO A 50 2.60 -26.27 21.34
N ALA A 51 2.27 -27.48 20.85
CA ALA A 51 1.53 -27.65 19.60
C ALA A 51 0.19 -26.91 19.58
N ALA A 52 -0.47 -26.78 20.74
CA ALA A 52 -1.70 -26.01 20.85
C ALA A 52 -1.52 -24.51 20.56
N GLN A 53 -0.41 -23.91 21.01
CA GLN A 53 -0.07 -22.51 20.73
C GLN A 53 0.27 -22.31 19.26
N VAL A 54 0.99 -23.25 18.66
CA VAL A 54 1.31 -23.21 17.22
C VAL A 54 0.02 -23.22 16.41
N ARG A 55 -0.88 -24.19 16.67
CA ARG A 55 -2.18 -24.26 15.96
C ARG A 55 -3.05 -23.02 16.16
N LEU A 56 -3.06 -22.45 17.36
CA LEU A 56 -3.78 -21.21 17.63
C LEU A 56 -3.24 -20.07 16.74
N LEU A 57 -1.93 -19.90 16.68
CA LEU A 57 -1.31 -18.87 15.85
C LEU A 57 -1.51 -19.10 14.35
N GLU A 58 -1.50 -20.36 13.90
CA GLU A 58 -1.83 -20.71 12.50
C GLU A 58 -3.28 -20.33 12.15
N THR A 59 -4.22 -20.59 13.07
CA THR A 59 -5.63 -20.18 12.93
C THR A 59 -5.74 -18.65 12.84
N VAL A 60 -5.05 -17.93 13.72
CA VAL A 60 -4.98 -16.46 13.70
C VAL A 60 -4.37 -15.98 12.37
N GLY A 61 -3.30 -16.63 11.91
CA GLY A 61 -2.67 -16.32 10.61
C GLY A 61 -3.64 -16.43 9.43
N THR A 62 -4.46 -17.48 9.42
CA THR A 62 -5.49 -17.65 8.38
C THR A 62 -6.57 -16.57 8.45
N GLN A 63 -7.05 -16.20 9.65
CA GLN A 63 -8.04 -15.15 9.81
C GLN A 63 -7.50 -13.77 9.42
N ILE A 64 -6.27 -13.44 9.83
CA ILE A 64 -5.59 -12.20 9.44
C ILE A 64 -5.42 -12.15 7.92
N GLY A 65 -5.10 -13.27 7.29
CA GLY A 65 -4.97 -13.36 5.83
C GLY A 65 -6.24 -12.89 5.09
N GLY A 66 -7.41 -13.31 5.56
CA GLY A 66 -8.70 -12.86 5.03
C GLY A 66 -8.92 -11.35 5.21
N LEU A 67 -8.60 -10.82 6.39
CA LEU A 67 -8.72 -9.38 6.67
C LEU A 67 -7.76 -8.54 5.82
N LEU A 68 -6.51 -8.96 5.68
CA LEU A 68 -5.52 -8.27 4.86
C LEU A 68 -5.95 -8.20 3.39
N GLU A 69 -6.56 -9.25 2.87
CA GLU A 69 -7.09 -9.24 1.50
C GLU A 69 -8.24 -8.24 1.34
N ILE A 70 -9.14 -8.14 2.31
CA ILE A 70 -10.21 -7.13 2.31
C ILE A 70 -9.60 -5.72 2.28
N VAL A 71 -8.62 -5.43 3.13
CA VAL A 71 -7.94 -4.13 3.18
C VAL A 71 -7.28 -3.82 1.84
N ARG A 72 -6.61 -4.80 1.22
CA ARG A 72 -5.99 -4.66 -0.09
C ARG A 72 -7.01 -4.29 -1.17
N LEU A 73 -8.12 -5.01 -1.24
CA LEU A 73 -9.19 -4.77 -2.21
C LEU A 73 -9.85 -3.40 -2.02
N VAL A 74 -10.08 -2.99 -0.77
CA VAL A 74 -10.62 -1.66 -0.46
C VAL A 74 -9.67 -0.57 -0.92
N SER A 75 -8.36 -0.72 -0.64
CA SER A 75 -7.33 0.25 -1.06
C SER A 75 -7.22 0.34 -2.58
N GLU A 76 -7.23 -0.78 -3.29
CA GLU A 76 -7.22 -0.82 -4.75
C GLU A 76 -8.46 -0.15 -5.35
N THR A 77 -9.63 -0.45 -4.79
CA THR A 77 -10.90 0.17 -5.23
C THR A 77 -10.87 1.68 -5.03
N GLN A 78 -10.34 2.16 -3.91
CA GLN A 78 -10.22 3.58 -3.65
C GLN A 78 -9.25 4.26 -4.63
N ALA A 79 -8.09 3.64 -4.88
CA ALA A 79 -7.11 4.17 -5.84
C ALA A 79 -7.69 4.26 -7.26
N LEU A 80 -8.48 3.27 -7.69
CA LEU A 80 -9.16 3.28 -8.98
C LEU A 80 -10.22 4.38 -9.07
N LYS A 81 -11.00 4.59 -8.01
CA LYS A 81 -11.97 5.70 -7.93
C LYS A 81 -11.28 7.05 -8.05
N ASP A 82 -10.20 7.26 -7.28
CA ASP A 82 -9.44 8.52 -7.29
C ASP A 82 -8.82 8.79 -8.67
N ALA A 83 -8.30 7.75 -9.34
CA ALA A 83 -7.77 7.86 -10.69
C ALA A 83 -8.88 8.23 -11.71
N LEU A 84 -10.07 7.64 -11.58
CA LEU A 84 -11.21 7.95 -12.44
C LEU A 84 -11.69 9.39 -12.24
N GLU A 85 -11.81 9.84 -11.00
CA GLU A 85 -12.17 11.23 -10.68
C GLU A 85 -11.14 12.21 -11.23
N THR A 86 -9.85 11.93 -11.03
CA THR A 86 -8.76 12.74 -11.57
C THR A 86 -8.86 12.84 -13.09
N ARG A 87 -9.13 11.73 -13.79
CA ARG A 87 -9.30 11.73 -15.24
C ARG A 87 -10.50 12.60 -15.68
N LYS A 88 -11.64 12.52 -14.95
CA LYS A 88 -12.81 13.37 -15.23
C LYS A 88 -12.50 14.85 -15.05
N LEU A 89 -11.80 15.22 -13.96
CA LEU A 89 -11.40 16.61 -13.71
C LEU A 89 -10.48 17.15 -14.80
N ILE A 90 -9.47 16.37 -15.20
CA ILE A 90 -8.55 16.75 -16.29
C ILE A 90 -9.31 16.91 -17.59
N SER A 91 -10.23 16.00 -17.94
CA SER A 91 -11.03 16.10 -19.16
C SER A 91 -11.93 17.35 -19.15
N ARG A 92 -12.55 17.66 -18.02
CA ARG A 92 -13.36 18.89 -17.84
C ARG A 92 -12.52 20.14 -17.98
N ALA A 93 -11.35 20.18 -17.32
CA ALA A 93 -10.43 21.31 -17.41
C ALA A 93 -9.93 21.53 -18.85
N LYS A 94 -9.58 20.45 -19.58
CA LYS A 94 -9.22 20.54 -21.00
C LYS A 94 -10.35 21.15 -21.83
N ALA A 95 -11.58 20.66 -21.68
CA ALA A 95 -12.73 21.19 -22.41
C ALA A 95 -12.96 22.67 -22.16
N LEU A 96 -12.79 23.14 -20.93
CA LEU A 96 -12.89 24.55 -20.55
C LEU A 96 -11.79 25.39 -21.20
N LEU A 97 -10.53 24.91 -21.18
CA LEU A 97 -9.41 25.61 -21.84
C LEU A 97 -9.57 25.67 -23.37
N MET A 98 -10.02 24.58 -23.99
CA MET A 98 -10.33 24.53 -25.42
C MET A 98 -11.38 25.57 -25.79
N LYS A 99 -12.46 25.67 -25.01
CA LYS A 99 -13.53 26.64 -25.23
C LYS A 99 -13.08 28.07 -24.99
N ALA A 100 -12.32 28.33 -23.93
CA ALA A 100 -11.92 29.69 -23.54
C ALA A 100 -10.82 30.29 -24.46
N HIS A 101 -9.92 29.45 -24.97
CA HIS A 101 -8.72 29.90 -25.70
C HIS A 101 -8.68 29.42 -27.16
N GLY A 102 -9.67 28.70 -27.62
CA GLY A 102 -9.73 28.20 -29.02
C GLY A 102 -8.61 27.20 -29.37
N MET A 103 -8.05 26.51 -28.37
CA MET A 103 -6.96 25.55 -28.56
C MET A 103 -7.48 24.12 -28.74
N ASP A 104 -6.65 23.27 -29.32
CA ASP A 104 -6.96 21.85 -29.43
C ASP A 104 -6.70 21.08 -28.12
N GLU A 105 -7.10 19.81 -28.08
CA GLU A 105 -6.98 18.96 -26.88
C GLU A 105 -5.50 18.75 -26.48
N ALA A 106 -4.60 18.60 -27.43
CA ALA A 106 -3.18 18.40 -27.19
C ALA A 106 -2.54 19.64 -26.54
N ALA A 107 -2.86 20.82 -27.05
CA ALA A 107 -2.41 22.09 -26.49
C ALA A 107 -2.97 22.32 -25.07
N ALA A 108 -4.26 22.02 -24.85
CA ALA A 108 -4.88 22.12 -23.54
C ALA A 108 -4.21 21.18 -22.53
N HIS A 109 -3.93 19.95 -22.91
CA HIS A 109 -3.21 19.00 -22.06
C HIS A 109 -1.80 19.45 -21.73
N HIS A 110 -1.05 19.91 -22.73
CA HIS A 110 0.30 20.44 -22.55
C HIS A 110 0.32 21.65 -21.61
N LEU A 111 -0.67 22.54 -21.73
CA LEU A 111 -0.80 23.69 -20.84
C LEU A 111 -1.02 23.28 -19.39
N LEU A 112 -1.89 22.29 -19.12
CA LEU A 112 -2.09 21.74 -17.77
C LEU A 112 -0.81 21.14 -17.22
N LEU A 113 -0.09 20.34 -18.01
CA LEU A 113 1.20 19.75 -17.61
C LEU A 113 2.24 20.82 -17.28
N LYS A 114 2.40 21.83 -18.14
CA LYS A 114 3.33 22.94 -17.90
C LYS A 114 3.00 23.65 -16.60
N LYS A 115 1.74 23.99 -16.37
CA LYS A 115 1.30 24.64 -15.12
C LYS A 115 1.52 23.77 -13.88
N SER A 116 1.35 22.46 -13.99
CA SER A 116 1.64 21.50 -12.94
C SER A 116 3.13 21.55 -12.54
N MET A 117 4.03 21.51 -13.52
CA MET A 117 5.47 21.59 -13.29
C MET A 117 5.90 22.97 -12.75
N ASP A 118 5.44 24.05 -13.35
CA ASP A 118 5.78 25.43 -12.96
C ASP A 118 5.37 25.73 -11.50
N LYS A 119 4.22 25.21 -11.10
CA LYS A 119 3.67 25.46 -9.76
C LYS A 119 3.99 24.36 -8.75
N ARG A 120 4.65 23.28 -9.16
CA ARG A 120 4.91 22.08 -8.33
C ARG A 120 3.63 21.53 -7.70
N LYS A 121 2.55 21.53 -8.46
CA LYS A 121 1.23 21.03 -8.08
C LYS A 121 0.90 19.78 -8.89
N SER A 122 0.07 18.90 -8.32
CA SER A 122 -0.44 17.75 -9.09
C SER A 122 -1.30 18.21 -10.27
N LEU A 123 -1.39 17.40 -11.31
CA LEU A 123 -2.25 17.68 -12.45
C LEU A 123 -3.72 17.81 -12.05
N ARG A 124 -4.16 17.06 -11.01
CA ARG A 124 -5.49 17.15 -10.40
C ARG A 124 -5.73 18.54 -9.81
N GLU A 125 -4.83 19.04 -8.97
CA GLU A 125 -4.95 20.37 -8.34
C GLU A 125 -5.00 21.48 -9.37
N VAL A 126 -4.23 21.36 -10.46
CA VAL A 126 -4.26 22.35 -11.55
C VAL A 126 -5.58 22.27 -12.30
N ALA A 127 -6.10 21.09 -12.57
CA ALA A 127 -7.40 20.92 -13.22
C ALA A 127 -8.54 21.48 -12.37
N GLU A 128 -8.53 21.22 -11.07
CA GLU A 128 -9.50 21.79 -10.11
C GLU A 128 -9.45 23.32 -10.08
N ALA A 129 -8.25 23.90 -10.09
CA ALA A 129 -8.08 25.35 -10.14
C ALA A 129 -8.63 25.97 -11.45
N VAL A 130 -8.43 25.30 -12.59
CA VAL A 130 -8.98 25.78 -13.88
C VAL A 130 -10.51 25.70 -13.87
N ILE A 131 -11.10 24.64 -13.32
CA ILE A 131 -12.56 24.48 -13.23
C ILE A 131 -13.12 25.59 -12.33
N LEU A 132 -12.53 25.77 -11.13
CA LEU A 132 -12.97 26.78 -10.19
C LEU A 132 -12.91 28.19 -10.78
N ALA A 133 -11.83 28.53 -11.47
CA ALA A 133 -11.68 29.82 -12.14
C ALA A 133 -12.75 30.08 -13.21
N SER A 134 -13.21 29.02 -13.88
CA SER A 134 -14.24 29.11 -14.93
C SER A 134 -15.67 29.24 -14.36
N GLU A 135 -15.90 28.87 -13.10
CA GLU A 135 -17.21 28.99 -12.43
C GLU A 135 -17.43 30.37 -11.80
N VAL A 136 -16.37 31.15 -11.63
CA VAL A 136 -16.40 32.50 -11.03
C VAL A 136 -16.55 33.62 -12.07
N VAL A 137 -16.42 33.29 -13.33
CA VAL A 137 -16.59 34.19 -14.47
C VAL A 137 -17.88 33.94 -15.19
#